data_cfdd84663927818f2909b900453d8ace
#
_entry.id   cfdd84663927818f2909b900453d8ace
#
_cell.length_a   1.000
_cell.length_b   1.000
_cell.length_c   1.000
_cell.angle_alpha   90.00
_cell.angle_beta   90.00
_cell.angle_gamma   90.00
#
_symmetry.space_group_name_H-M   'P 1'
#
loop_
_entity.id
_entity.type
_entity.pdbx_description
1 polymer ?
#
loop_
_entity_poly.entity_id
_entity_poly.type
_entity_poly.pdbx_seq_one_letter_code
_entity_poly.pdbx_strand_id
1 'polypeptide(L)'
;RDRSVSRGLGDVYKRQIKFYGLREFTPTLRIALIDYALRTFEDVGLVIIDGLRDLMYDINNAKESTDVMTMLMAWTSKYNLHIHCVLHLNKNDNNTRGHIGTELENKAETVLIISKNKQDSNISEVRPMHMRDKEFSSWAFHIDDNSLPVLDDGYHITVVKPKDKPLTSLPDDLHAKVLRTVFDGDSPQRYLELVKAISQAYAQEGYKRGDNAVKDMLKIFCERKLITKDKEGYHYHPTLLPLK
;
A
#
# COMPACT_ATOMS: atom_id res chain seq x y z
N ARG A 1 -30.50 12.93 -16.26
CA ARG A 1 -30.91 11.71 -15.54
C ARG A 1 -30.39 11.81 -14.11
N ASP A 2 -31.31 12.19 -13.24
CA ASP A 2 -31.08 12.22 -11.79
C ASP A 2 -30.83 10.78 -11.30
N ARG A 3 -29.57 10.43 -11.09
CA ARG A 3 -29.22 9.20 -10.35
C ARG A 3 -29.14 9.55 -8.87
N SER A 4 -30.28 9.76 -8.24
CA SER A 4 -30.34 9.84 -6.79
C SER A 4 -30.14 8.43 -6.22
N VAL A 5 -28.94 8.11 -5.79
CA VAL A 5 -28.59 6.84 -5.15
C VAL A 5 -28.78 6.93 -3.63
N SER A 6 -29.83 7.59 -3.19
CA SER A 6 -30.19 7.58 -1.77
C SER A 6 -31.37 6.63 -1.55
N ARG A 7 -31.14 5.33 -1.75
CA ARG A 7 -32.10 4.30 -1.33
C ARG A 7 -31.80 3.95 0.13
N GLY A 8 -32.53 4.55 1.05
CA GLY A 8 -32.47 4.16 2.46
C GLY A 8 -32.52 5.28 3.48
N LEU A 9 -32.24 6.52 3.09
CA LEU A 9 -32.46 7.67 3.96
C LEU A 9 -33.85 8.23 3.67
N GLY A 10 -34.74 8.24 4.65
CA GLY A 10 -36.08 8.81 4.53
C GLY A 10 -36.04 10.27 4.09
N ASP A 11 -37.17 10.81 3.62
CA ASP A 11 -37.27 12.15 3.03
C ASP A 11 -36.74 13.30 3.92
N VAL A 12 -36.69 13.08 5.24
CA VAL A 12 -36.16 14.04 6.22
C VAL A 12 -34.65 14.28 6.06
N TYR A 13 -33.88 13.29 5.56
CA TYR A 13 -32.42 13.36 5.44
C TYR A 13 -31.91 13.76 4.05
N LYS A 14 -32.76 13.89 3.04
CA LYS A 14 -32.38 14.25 1.66
C LYS A 14 -31.70 15.62 1.53
N ARG A 15 -31.85 16.50 2.52
CA ARG A 15 -31.25 17.82 2.52
C ARG A 15 -29.83 17.85 3.14
N GLN A 16 -29.43 16.79 3.82
CA GLN A 16 -28.15 16.73 4.54
C GLN A 16 -26.98 16.34 3.63
N ILE A 17 -27.23 15.65 2.52
CA ILE A 17 -26.19 15.23 1.58
C ILE A 17 -26.42 15.90 0.23
N LYS A 18 -25.37 16.53 -0.30
CA LYS A 18 -25.36 17.19 -1.61
C LYS A 18 -24.37 16.48 -2.53
N PHE A 19 -24.81 16.09 -3.72
CA PHE A 19 -23.97 15.42 -4.72
C PHE A 19 -23.76 16.34 -5.92
N TYR A 20 -22.49 16.42 -6.37
CA TYR A 20 -22.10 17.22 -7.51
C TYR A 20 -21.33 16.37 -8.52
N GLY A 21 -21.80 16.31 -9.75
CA GLY A 21 -21.09 15.70 -10.88
C GLY A 21 -20.22 16.77 -11.55
N LEU A 22 -18.91 16.76 -11.26
CA LEU A 22 -17.98 17.77 -11.78
C LEU A 22 -17.17 17.30 -12.99
N ARG A 23 -17.56 16.19 -13.60
CA ARG A 23 -16.78 15.52 -14.67
C ARG A 23 -16.53 16.39 -15.89
N GLU A 24 -17.47 17.27 -16.24
CA GLU A 24 -17.40 18.10 -17.45
C GLU A 24 -16.49 19.33 -17.30
N PHE A 25 -16.05 19.63 -16.07
CA PHE A 25 -15.26 20.81 -15.78
C PHE A 25 -13.76 20.52 -15.76
N THR A 26 -12.96 21.54 -16.04
CA THR A 26 -11.50 21.49 -15.90
C THR A 26 -11.08 21.40 -14.42
N PRO A 27 -9.89 20.90 -14.09
CA PRO A 27 -9.40 20.84 -12.71
C PRO A 27 -9.52 22.19 -11.98
N THR A 28 -9.09 23.28 -12.59
CA THR A 28 -9.20 24.62 -12.02
C THR A 28 -10.65 25.00 -11.71
N LEU A 29 -11.58 24.69 -12.61
CA LEU A 29 -12.99 25.01 -12.38
C LEU A 29 -13.62 24.11 -11.32
N ARG A 30 -13.23 22.84 -11.24
CA ARG A 30 -13.66 21.95 -10.16
C ARG A 30 -13.27 22.49 -8.80
N ILE A 31 -12.02 22.93 -8.65
CA ILE A 31 -11.52 23.58 -7.42
C ILE A 31 -12.36 24.81 -7.08
N ALA A 32 -12.60 25.69 -8.06
CA ALA A 32 -13.40 26.89 -7.85
C ALA A 32 -14.84 26.58 -7.43
N LEU A 33 -15.46 25.54 -8.00
CA LEU A 33 -16.81 25.11 -7.65
C LEU A 33 -16.88 24.51 -6.24
N ILE A 34 -15.88 23.74 -5.83
CA ILE A 34 -15.79 23.22 -4.46
C ILE A 34 -15.63 24.37 -3.46
N ASP A 35 -14.70 25.30 -3.72
CA ASP A 35 -14.49 26.46 -2.86
C ASP A 35 -15.75 27.33 -2.76
N TYR A 36 -16.44 27.53 -3.88
CA TYR A 36 -17.72 28.21 -3.90
C TYR A 36 -18.78 27.51 -3.04
N ALA A 37 -18.91 26.20 -3.17
CA ALA A 37 -19.83 25.41 -2.37
C ALA A 37 -19.53 25.50 -0.86
N LEU A 38 -18.25 25.43 -0.47
CA LEU A 38 -17.80 25.57 0.92
C LEU A 38 -18.07 26.97 1.51
N ARG A 39 -18.10 28.01 0.67
CA ARG A 39 -18.46 29.36 1.10
C ARG A 39 -19.96 29.57 1.20
N THR A 40 -20.73 28.83 0.42
CA THR A 40 -22.17 29.03 0.28
C THR A 40 -22.99 28.22 1.27
N PHE A 41 -22.50 26.99 1.58
CA PHE A 41 -23.22 26.11 2.49
C PHE A 41 -22.72 26.27 3.91
N GLU A 42 -23.66 26.46 4.81
CA GLU A 42 -23.43 26.47 6.25
C GLU A 42 -23.37 25.02 6.80
N ASP A 43 -22.67 24.82 7.89
CA ASP A 43 -22.61 23.54 8.64
C ASP A 43 -22.11 22.34 7.84
N VAL A 44 -21.20 22.53 6.90
CA VAL A 44 -20.56 21.41 6.20
C VAL A 44 -19.54 20.76 7.12
N GLY A 45 -19.85 19.56 7.62
CA GLY A 45 -18.93 18.78 8.48
C GLY A 45 -18.04 17.80 7.72
N LEU A 46 -18.48 17.33 6.54
CA LEU A 46 -17.77 16.35 5.75
C LEU A 46 -17.82 16.66 4.26
N VAL A 47 -16.68 16.58 3.60
CA VAL A 47 -16.55 16.63 2.14
C VAL A 47 -15.92 15.34 1.64
N ILE A 48 -16.49 14.74 0.62
CA ILE A 48 -15.92 13.56 -0.04
C ILE A 48 -15.53 13.96 -1.46
N ILE A 49 -14.25 13.79 -1.80
CA ILE A 49 -13.68 14.07 -3.12
C ILE A 49 -13.31 12.76 -3.79
N ASP A 50 -14.16 12.32 -4.72
CA ASP A 50 -13.96 11.12 -5.53
C ASP A 50 -13.75 11.49 -7.00
N GLY A 51 -12.53 11.55 -7.56
CA GLY A 51 -11.23 11.22 -7.02
C GLY A 51 -10.34 12.48 -7.00
N LEU A 52 -9.47 12.50 -6.05
CA LEU A 52 -8.57 13.64 -5.84
C LEU A 52 -7.72 13.99 -7.07
N ARG A 53 -7.31 12.98 -7.84
CA ARG A 53 -6.57 13.15 -9.09
C ARG A 53 -7.22 14.15 -10.04
N ASP A 54 -8.53 14.23 -10.04
CA ASP A 54 -9.28 15.03 -11.00
C ASP A 54 -9.28 16.54 -10.69
N LEU A 55 -8.64 16.92 -9.59
CA LEU A 55 -8.38 18.32 -9.22
C LEU A 55 -7.07 18.87 -9.80
N MET A 56 -6.33 18.08 -10.59
CA MET A 56 -5.04 18.49 -11.13
C MET A 56 -4.85 18.01 -12.57
N TYR A 57 -3.98 18.71 -13.29
CA TYR A 57 -3.64 18.37 -14.68
C TYR A 57 -2.61 17.25 -14.76
N ASP A 58 -1.57 17.30 -13.91
CA ASP A 58 -0.52 16.28 -13.85
C ASP A 58 -0.26 15.81 -12.42
N ILE A 59 -0.59 14.55 -12.15
CA ILE A 59 -0.39 13.89 -10.85
C ILE A 59 1.08 13.72 -10.45
N ASN A 60 2.01 13.86 -11.39
CA ASN A 60 3.44 13.77 -11.16
C ASN A 60 4.10 15.14 -11.00
N ASN A 61 3.36 16.22 -11.14
CA ASN A 61 3.84 17.56 -10.90
C ASN A 61 3.90 17.84 -9.39
N ALA A 62 5.11 17.91 -8.85
CA ALA A 62 5.33 18.11 -7.42
C ALA A 62 4.75 19.44 -6.89
N LYS A 63 4.87 20.52 -7.68
CA LYS A 63 4.33 21.83 -7.30
C LYS A 63 2.81 21.81 -7.25
N GLU A 64 2.16 21.28 -8.29
CA GLU A 64 0.70 21.20 -8.36
C GLU A 64 0.16 20.30 -7.24
N SER A 65 0.84 19.20 -6.92
CA SER A 65 0.50 18.32 -5.80
C SER A 65 0.57 19.06 -4.46
N THR A 66 1.62 19.84 -4.23
CA THR A 66 1.78 20.63 -3.01
C THR A 66 0.72 21.73 -2.91
N ASP A 67 0.39 22.40 -4.02
CA ASP A 67 -0.62 23.46 -4.08
C ASP A 67 -2.01 22.88 -3.73
N VAL A 68 -2.38 21.73 -4.30
CA VAL A 68 -3.66 21.05 -4.00
C VAL A 68 -3.71 20.61 -2.53
N MET A 69 -2.65 20.01 -1.99
CA MET A 69 -2.61 19.63 -0.58
C MET A 69 -2.73 20.83 0.36
N THR A 70 -2.03 21.92 0.06
CA THR A 70 -2.11 23.15 0.84
C THR A 70 -3.52 23.70 0.85
N MET A 71 -4.20 23.67 -0.29
CA MET A 71 -5.59 24.11 -0.42
C MET A 71 -6.55 23.23 0.41
N LEU A 72 -6.41 21.90 0.36
CA LEU A 72 -7.22 20.99 1.16
C LEU A 72 -7.05 21.25 2.66
N MET A 73 -5.80 21.40 3.11
CA MET A 73 -5.48 21.72 4.50
C MET A 73 -6.07 23.07 4.92
N ALA A 74 -6.02 24.08 4.03
CA ALA A 74 -6.62 25.38 4.30
C ALA A 74 -8.16 25.30 4.44
N TRP A 75 -8.82 24.48 3.61
CA TRP A 75 -10.26 24.26 3.72
C TRP A 75 -10.65 23.55 5.02
N THR A 76 -9.94 22.50 5.42
CA THR A 76 -10.22 21.82 6.69
C THR A 76 -10.12 22.75 7.88
N SER A 77 -9.07 23.59 7.92
CA SER A 77 -8.87 24.56 9.00
C SER A 77 -9.89 25.70 8.98
N LYS A 78 -10.10 26.31 7.78
CA LYS A 78 -10.95 27.49 7.63
C LYS A 78 -12.42 27.19 7.91
N TYR A 79 -12.91 26.05 7.45
CA TYR A 79 -14.32 25.68 7.54
C TYR A 79 -14.61 24.68 8.66
N ASN A 80 -13.59 24.27 9.43
CA ASN A 80 -13.70 23.29 10.51
C ASN A 80 -14.45 22.02 10.07
N LEU A 81 -13.99 21.41 8.97
CA LEU A 81 -14.60 20.23 8.36
C LEU A 81 -13.58 19.12 8.12
N HIS A 82 -14.07 17.90 7.91
CA HIS A 82 -13.28 16.76 7.48
C HIS A 82 -13.34 16.60 5.95
N ILE A 83 -12.20 16.32 5.30
CA ILE A 83 -12.14 15.97 3.88
C ILE A 83 -11.71 14.53 3.73
N HIS A 84 -12.55 13.73 3.08
CA HIS A 84 -12.24 12.36 2.68
C HIS A 84 -11.86 12.33 1.19
N CYS A 85 -10.63 11.95 0.89
CA CYS A 85 -10.14 11.88 -0.49
C CYS A 85 -10.09 10.42 -0.96
N VAL A 86 -10.54 10.17 -2.19
CA VAL A 86 -10.39 8.87 -2.85
C VAL A 86 -9.27 8.97 -3.89
N LEU A 87 -8.34 8.03 -3.84
CA LEU A 87 -7.22 7.93 -4.77
C LEU A 87 -6.95 6.47 -5.14
N HIS A 88 -6.77 6.19 -6.43
CA HIS A 88 -6.44 4.86 -6.89
C HIS A 88 -4.96 4.51 -6.65
N LEU A 89 -4.72 3.27 -6.25
CA LEU A 89 -3.37 2.71 -6.16
C LEU A 89 -2.79 2.45 -7.56
N ASN A 90 -1.48 2.32 -7.63
CA ASN A 90 -0.80 1.80 -8.81
C ASN A 90 -1.20 0.35 -9.08
N LYS A 91 -1.24 -0.03 -10.36
CA LYS A 91 -1.63 -1.40 -10.74
C LYS A 91 -0.62 -2.47 -10.32
N ASN A 92 0.65 -2.12 -10.18
CA ASN A 92 1.76 -3.07 -10.02
C ASN A 92 2.31 -3.14 -8.59
N ASP A 93 2.01 -2.14 -7.78
CA ASP A 93 2.41 -2.07 -6.38
C ASP A 93 1.26 -1.51 -5.54
N ASN A 94 1.36 -1.58 -4.22
CA ASN A 94 0.35 -1.04 -3.32
C ASN A 94 0.61 0.43 -2.96
N ASN A 95 1.44 1.13 -3.74
CA ASN A 95 1.73 2.53 -3.51
C ASN A 95 0.65 3.42 -4.11
N THR A 96 0.42 4.56 -3.51
CA THR A 96 -0.46 5.58 -4.06
C THR A 96 0.13 6.17 -5.34
N ARG A 97 -0.75 6.59 -6.23
CA ARG A 97 -0.35 7.00 -7.57
C ARG A 97 0.12 8.45 -7.62
N GLY A 98 1.34 8.66 -8.15
CA GLY A 98 1.91 9.98 -8.44
C GLY A 98 2.41 10.73 -7.20
N HIS A 99 2.93 11.94 -7.41
CA HIS A 99 3.40 12.81 -6.33
C HIS A 99 2.27 13.19 -5.36
N ILE A 100 1.05 13.39 -5.87
CA ILE A 100 -0.11 13.70 -5.03
C ILE A 100 -0.39 12.58 -4.02
N GLY A 101 -0.18 11.30 -4.38
CA GLY A 101 -0.35 10.19 -3.47
C GLY A 101 0.62 10.27 -2.30
N THR A 102 1.90 10.49 -2.56
CA THR A 102 2.91 10.66 -1.52
C THR A 102 2.63 11.86 -0.61
N GLU A 103 2.24 13.00 -1.20
CA GLU A 103 1.88 14.20 -0.41
C GLU A 103 0.64 13.95 0.46
N LEU A 104 -0.37 13.25 -0.07
CA LEU A 104 -1.57 12.91 0.68
C LEU A 104 -1.24 11.99 1.86
N GLU A 105 -0.47 10.93 1.66
CA GLU A 105 -0.03 10.01 2.73
C GLU A 105 0.73 10.74 3.84
N ASN A 106 1.61 11.67 3.47
CA ASN A 106 2.40 12.46 4.43
C ASN A 106 1.55 13.43 5.28
N LYS A 107 0.40 13.89 4.77
CA LYS A 107 -0.45 14.91 5.41
C LYS A 107 -1.73 14.35 6.00
N ALA A 108 -2.23 13.23 5.48
CA ALA A 108 -3.44 12.60 5.99
C ALA A 108 -3.27 12.14 7.43
N GLU A 109 -4.34 12.23 8.20
CA GLU A 109 -4.42 11.69 9.56
C GLU A 109 -4.64 10.18 9.54
N THR A 110 -5.44 9.72 8.59
CA THR A 110 -5.77 8.32 8.41
C THR A 110 -5.72 7.96 6.92
N VAL A 111 -5.01 6.88 6.59
CA VAL A 111 -4.98 6.30 5.25
C VAL A 111 -5.48 4.86 5.31
N LEU A 112 -6.52 4.57 4.53
CA LEU A 112 -7.14 3.25 4.42
C LEU A 112 -6.87 2.68 3.03
N ILE A 113 -6.60 1.39 2.96
CA ILE A 113 -6.58 0.65 1.69
C ILE A 113 -7.85 -0.19 1.61
N ILE A 114 -8.57 -0.05 0.50
CA ILE A 114 -9.71 -0.90 0.16
C ILE A 114 -9.30 -1.76 -1.03
N SER A 115 -9.37 -3.07 -0.87
CA SER A 115 -9.00 -4.02 -1.91
C SER A 115 -10.01 -5.15 -2.01
N LYS A 116 -10.25 -5.65 -3.22
CA LYS A 116 -11.04 -6.87 -3.40
C LYS A 116 -10.24 -8.08 -2.93
N ASN A 117 -10.93 -9.01 -2.26
CA ASN A 117 -10.33 -10.28 -1.92
C ASN A 117 -9.96 -11.05 -3.20
N LYS A 118 -8.81 -11.73 -3.19
CA LYS A 118 -8.31 -12.47 -4.37
C LYS A 118 -9.02 -13.81 -4.60
N GLN A 119 -9.60 -14.38 -3.55
CA GLN A 119 -10.27 -15.68 -3.60
C GLN A 119 -11.77 -15.50 -3.84
N ASP A 120 -12.36 -14.44 -3.26
CA ASP A 120 -13.76 -14.06 -3.47
C ASP A 120 -13.87 -12.58 -3.84
N SER A 121 -14.13 -12.30 -5.11
CA SER A 121 -14.24 -10.93 -5.63
C SER A 121 -15.46 -10.15 -5.11
N ASN A 122 -16.41 -10.81 -4.45
CA ASN A 122 -17.56 -10.16 -3.83
C ASN A 122 -17.16 -9.46 -2.53
N ILE A 123 -16.10 -9.94 -1.87
CA ILE A 123 -15.61 -9.38 -0.61
C ILE A 123 -14.60 -8.27 -0.87
N SER A 124 -14.80 -7.14 -0.22
CA SER A 124 -13.90 -6.01 -0.15
C SER A 124 -13.29 -5.91 1.25
N GLU A 125 -11.97 -5.84 1.34
CA GLU A 125 -11.23 -5.74 2.59
C GLU A 125 -10.79 -4.30 2.83
N VAL A 126 -10.95 -3.79 4.04
CA VAL A 126 -10.50 -2.48 4.49
C VAL A 126 -9.38 -2.67 5.51
N ARG A 127 -8.23 -2.06 5.24
CA ARG A 127 -7.04 -2.16 6.08
C ARG A 127 -6.48 -0.78 6.39
N PRO A 128 -6.03 -0.52 7.63
CA PRO A 128 -5.25 0.67 7.93
C PRO A 128 -3.90 0.60 7.20
N MET A 129 -3.47 1.70 6.61
CA MET A 129 -2.12 1.85 6.03
C MET A 129 -1.28 2.76 6.90
N HIS A 130 -1.79 3.96 7.22
CA HIS A 130 -1.19 4.92 8.14
C HIS A 130 -2.26 5.51 9.03
N MET A 131 -1.98 5.58 10.31
CA MET A 131 -2.83 6.22 11.30
C MET A 131 -1.96 7.00 12.28
N ARG A 132 -2.33 8.25 12.56
CA ARG A 132 -1.67 9.06 13.59
C ARG A 132 -2.13 8.71 15.00
N ASP A 133 -3.32 8.16 15.10
CA ASP A 133 -3.91 7.65 16.35
C ASP A 133 -3.89 6.11 16.35
N LYS A 134 -4.58 5.49 17.31
CA LYS A 134 -4.65 4.05 17.50
C LYS A 134 -5.18 3.35 16.26
N GLU A 135 -4.46 2.32 15.81
CA GLU A 135 -4.91 1.49 14.70
C GLU A 135 -6.17 0.71 15.06
N PHE A 136 -7.08 0.60 14.09
CA PHE A 136 -8.24 -0.28 14.18
C PHE A 136 -7.93 -1.63 13.50
N SER A 137 -8.68 -2.66 13.87
CA SER A 137 -8.59 -3.97 13.22
C SER A 137 -9.15 -3.90 11.81
N SER A 138 -8.46 -4.52 10.86
CA SER A 138 -8.96 -4.65 9.49
C SER A 138 -10.32 -5.35 9.48
N TRP A 139 -11.20 -4.94 8.57
CA TRP A 139 -12.55 -5.46 8.43
C TRP A 139 -12.92 -5.66 6.96
N ALA A 140 -14.02 -6.36 6.69
CA ALA A 140 -14.48 -6.64 5.34
C ALA A 140 -15.95 -6.32 5.16
N PHE A 141 -16.35 -6.10 3.91
CA PHE A 141 -17.73 -5.90 3.52
C PHE A 141 -17.98 -6.47 2.13
N HIS A 142 -19.22 -6.78 1.82
CA HIS A 142 -19.70 -7.09 0.48
C HIS A 142 -20.79 -6.10 0.05
N ILE A 143 -21.09 -6.07 -1.23
CA ILE A 143 -22.22 -5.31 -1.76
C ILE A 143 -23.39 -6.26 -1.95
N ASP A 144 -24.50 -5.98 -1.28
CA ASP A 144 -25.71 -6.78 -1.37
C ASP A 144 -26.49 -6.59 -2.70
N ASP A 145 -27.59 -7.35 -2.88
CA ASP A 145 -28.44 -7.28 -4.08
C ASP A 145 -29.10 -5.90 -4.27
N ASN A 146 -29.19 -5.09 -3.21
CA ASN A 146 -29.70 -3.73 -3.26
C ASN A 146 -28.60 -2.70 -3.58
N SER A 147 -27.38 -3.14 -3.86
CA SER A 147 -26.19 -2.30 -4.08
C SER A 147 -25.77 -1.49 -2.85
N LEU A 148 -26.02 -2.02 -1.65
CA LEU A 148 -25.58 -1.42 -0.39
C LEU A 148 -24.41 -2.19 0.22
N PRO A 149 -23.44 -1.51 0.85
CA PRO A 149 -22.38 -2.17 1.57
C PRO A 149 -22.90 -2.80 2.87
N VAL A 150 -22.59 -4.07 3.07
CA VAL A 150 -22.95 -4.85 4.26
C VAL A 150 -21.68 -5.36 4.91
N LEU A 151 -21.51 -5.11 6.22
CA LEU A 151 -20.35 -5.56 6.99
C LEU A 151 -20.33 -7.09 7.08
N ASP A 152 -19.17 -7.67 6.89
CA ASP A 152 -18.92 -9.11 7.01
C ASP A 152 -18.24 -9.41 8.37
N ASP A 153 -19.03 -9.46 9.44
CA ASP A 153 -18.53 -9.65 10.81
C ASP A 153 -17.86 -11.02 11.03
N GLY A 154 -18.20 -12.02 10.23
CA GLY A 154 -17.61 -13.37 10.28
C GLY A 154 -16.35 -13.55 9.42
N TYR A 155 -15.98 -12.54 8.63
CA TYR A 155 -14.83 -12.64 7.74
C TYR A 155 -13.53 -12.26 8.47
N HIS A 156 -12.72 -13.27 8.70
CA HIS A 156 -11.36 -13.04 9.22
C HIS A 156 -10.43 -12.75 8.05
N ILE A 157 -10.02 -11.48 7.92
CA ILE A 157 -8.98 -11.10 6.98
C ILE A 157 -7.74 -11.90 7.33
N THR A 158 -7.41 -12.87 6.48
CA THR A 158 -6.14 -13.55 6.57
C THR A 158 -5.09 -12.46 6.37
N VAL A 159 -4.42 -12.06 7.45
CA VAL A 159 -3.25 -11.17 7.34
C VAL A 159 -2.28 -11.93 6.48
N VAL A 160 -2.25 -11.59 5.17
CA VAL A 160 -1.13 -12.02 4.33
C VAL A 160 0.07 -11.41 5.05
N LYS A 161 0.84 -12.27 5.71
CA LYS A 161 2.10 -11.87 6.34
C LYS A 161 2.78 -10.95 5.34
N PRO A 162 3.23 -9.74 5.72
CA PRO A 162 3.85 -8.80 4.79
C PRO A 162 4.80 -9.62 3.94
N LYS A 163 4.72 -9.48 2.60
CA LYS A 163 5.54 -10.23 1.64
C LYS A 163 6.88 -10.33 2.29
N ASP A 164 7.21 -11.51 2.75
CA ASP A 164 8.31 -11.78 3.68
C ASP A 164 9.45 -10.85 3.35
N LYS A 165 9.95 -10.12 4.36
CA LYS A 165 11.03 -9.13 4.18
C LYS A 165 12.04 -9.69 3.20
N PRO A 166 12.51 -8.95 2.20
CA PRO A 166 13.47 -9.47 1.23
C PRO A 166 14.65 -10.09 2.01
N LEU A 167 15.23 -11.18 1.53
CA LEU A 167 16.34 -11.84 2.22
C LEU A 167 17.43 -10.85 2.63
N THR A 168 17.62 -9.79 1.82
CA THR A 168 18.57 -8.70 2.08
C THR A 168 18.30 -7.88 3.35
N SER A 169 17.10 -7.95 3.91
CA SER A 169 16.74 -7.24 5.15
C SER A 169 16.80 -8.11 6.40
N LEU A 170 17.18 -9.37 6.25
CA LEU A 170 17.36 -10.27 7.38
C LEU A 170 18.66 -9.99 8.13
N PRO A 171 18.76 -10.35 9.44
CA PRO A 171 19.97 -10.15 10.21
C PRO A 171 21.16 -10.95 9.68
N ASP A 172 22.35 -10.40 9.79
CA ASP A 172 23.61 -11.03 9.36
C ASP A 172 23.86 -12.38 10.05
N ASP A 173 23.49 -12.51 11.32
CA ASP A 173 23.61 -13.78 12.07
C ASP A 173 22.81 -14.92 11.44
N LEU A 174 21.64 -14.60 10.87
CA LEU A 174 20.82 -15.59 10.18
C LEU A 174 21.48 -16.00 8.86
N HIS A 175 22.04 -15.05 8.11
CA HIS A 175 22.80 -15.35 6.89
C HIS A 175 24.02 -16.23 7.20
N ALA A 176 24.75 -15.92 8.29
CA ALA A 176 25.86 -16.72 8.75
C ALA A 176 25.45 -18.16 9.11
N LYS A 177 24.32 -18.31 9.80
CA LYS A 177 23.78 -19.62 10.16
C LYS A 177 23.42 -20.43 8.93
N VAL A 178 22.69 -19.82 7.99
CA VAL A 178 22.30 -20.45 6.72
C VAL A 178 23.54 -20.90 5.92
N LEU A 179 24.52 -20.03 5.77
CA LEU A 179 25.74 -20.36 5.03
C LEU A 179 26.55 -21.47 5.70
N ARG A 180 26.69 -21.48 7.03
CA ARG A 180 27.33 -22.58 7.76
C ARG A 180 26.63 -23.90 7.51
N THR A 181 25.28 -23.93 7.56
CA THR A 181 24.50 -25.13 7.29
C THR A 181 24.72 -25.67 5.85
N VAL A 182 24.81 -24.73 4.87
CA VAL A 182 24.98 -25.11 3.45
C VAL A 182 26.38 -25.60 3.14
N PHE A 183 27.41 -25.07 3.81
CA PHE A 183 28.82 -25.40 3.60
C PHE A 183 29.38 -26.25 4.74
N ASP A 184 28.53 -27.04 5.41
CA ASP A 184 28.96 -28.00 6.42
C ASP A 184 29.86 -29.06 5.76
N GLY A 185 31.17 -29.00 6.04
CA GLY A 185 32.16 -29.91 5.51
C GLY A 185 33.03 -29.44 4.34
N ASP A 186 33.22 -28.14 4.11
CA ASP A 186 34.15 -27.56 3.11
C ASP A 186 34.01 -28.08 1.66
N SER A 187 32.89 -28.70 1.30
CA SER A 187 32.70 -29.26 -0.03
C SER A 187 32.27 -28.17 -1.04
N PRO A 188 32.94 -28.06 -2.22
CA PRO A 188 32.54 -27.13 -3.27
C PRO A 188 31.12 -27.44 -3.76
N GLN A 189 30.31 -26.37 -3.98
CA GLN A 189 28.93 -26.49 -4.45
C GLN A 189 28.79 -26.02 -5.88
N ARG A 190 28.07 -26.75 -6.72
CA ARG A 190 27.69 -26.30 -8.06
C ARG A 190 26.53 -25.29 -7.96
N TYR A 191 26.41 -24.38 -8.92
CA TYR A 191 25.47 -23.27 -8.87
C TYR A 191 24.02 -23.67 -8.55
N LEU A 192 23.47 -24.64 -9.26
CA LEU A 192 22.08 -25.06 -9.06
C LEU A 192 21.88 -25.80 -7.73
N GLU A 193 22.86 -26.57 -7.31
CA GLU A 193 22.87 -27.26 -6.02
C GLU A 193 22.98 -26.27 -4.88
N LEU A 194 23.86 -25.26 -5.02
CA LEU A 194 24.02 -24.18 -4.05
C LEU A 194 22.74 -23.37 -3.89
N VAL A 195 22.07 -22.96 -4.98
CA VAL A 195 20.80 -22.25 -4.91
C VAL A 195 19.74 -23.07 -4.17
N LYS A 196 19.62 -24.37 -4.45
CA LYS A 196 18.68 -25.26 -3.77
C LYS A 196 19.01 -25.42 -2.28
N ALA A 197 20.29 -25.63 -1.95
CA ALA A 197 20.74 -25.78 -0.57
C ALA A 197 20.48 -24.52 0.26
N ILE A 198 20.79 -23.34 -0.27
CA ILE A 198 20.50 -22.06 0.38
C ILE A 198 18.98 -21.88 0.55
N SER A 199 18.17 -22.21 -0.46
CA SER A 199 16.71 -22.11 -0.38
C SER A 199 16.15 -23.02 0.72
N GLN A 200 16.65 -24.25 0.83
CA GLN A 200 16.26 -25.20 1.87
C GLN A 200 16.68 -24.74 3.27
N ALA A 201 17.91 -24.24 3.41
CA ALA A 201 18.40 -23.74 4.69
C ALA A 201 17.62 -22.53 5.18
N TYR A 202 17.27 -21.57 4.31
CA TYR A 202 16.35 -20.49 4.67
C TYR A 202 14.95 -21.00 5.03
N ALA A 203 14.45 -22.01 4.35
CA ALA A 203 13.13 -22.58 4.65
C ALA A 203 13.11 -23.27 6.03
N GLN A 204 14.19 -23.93 6.44
CA GLN A 204 14.36 -24.51 7.78
C GLN A 204 14.33 -23.46 8.87
N GLU A 205 14.88 -22.27 8.61
CA GLU A 205 14.82 -21.12 9.51
C GLU A 205 13.48 -20.34 9.43
N GLY A 206 12.47 -20.85 8.70
CA GLY A 206 11.15 -20.25 8.57
C GLY A 206 11.01 -19.23 7.44
N TYR A 207 12.04 -19.05 6.60
CA TYR A 207 12.07 -18.07 5.51
C TYR A 207 12.01 -18.74 4.13
N LYS A 208 10.88 -19.39 3.81
CA LYS A 208 10.69 -20.02 2.48
C LYS A 208 10.60 -18.92 1.40
N ARG A 209 11.52 -18.97 0.42
CA ARG A 209 11.61 -18.04 -0.72
C ARG A 209 11.71 -18.78 -2.04
N GLY A 210 11.30 -18.12 -3.14
CA GLY A 210 11.52 -18.63 -4.49
C GLY A 210 13.00 -18.47 -4.93
N ASP A 211 13.41 -19.26 -5.91
CA ASP A 211 14.78 -19.32 -6.42
C ASP A 211 15.37 -17.97 -6.83
N ASN A 212 14.54 -17.04 -7.35
CA ASN A 212 15.01 -15.72 -7.75
C ASN A 212 15.52 -14.89 -6.57
N ALA A 213 14.79 -14.88 -5.44
CA ALA A 213 15.23 -14.17 -4.24
C ALA A 213 16.54 -14.76 -3.67
N VAL A 214 16.69 -16.08 -3.77
CA VAL A 214 17.93 -16.77 -3.35
C VAL A 214 19.09 -16.45 -4.29
N LYS A 215 18.86 -16.38 -5.61
CA LYS A 215 19.87 -15.98 -6.59
C LYS A 215 20.34 -14.55 -6.38
N ASP A 216 19.42 -13.63 -6.09
CA ASP A 216 19.75 -12.23 -5.77
C ASP A 216 20.59 -12.15 -4.50
N MET A 217 20.26 -12.92 -3.46
CA MET A 217 21.05 -12.97 -2.24
C MET A 217 22.42 -13.62 -2.46
N LEU A 218 22.49 -14.67 -3.25
CA LEU A 218 23.77 -15.32 -3.61
C LEU A 218 24.70 -14.33 -4.35
N LYS A 219 24.15 -13.49 -5.23
CA LYS A 219 24.90 -12.44 -5.90
C LYS A 219 25.53 -11.47 -4.90
N ILE A 220 24.75 -11.02 -3.89
CA ILE A 220 25.27 -10.16 -2.81
C ILE A 220 26.36 -10.86 -2.00
N PHE A 221 26.21 -12.13 -1.67
CA PHE A 221 27.24 -12.88 -0.98
C PHE A 221 28.54 -12.97 -1.80
N CYS A 222 28.44 -13.14 -3.11
CA CYS A 222 29.61 -13.14 -4.00
C CYS A 222 30.25 -11.74 -4.12
N GLU A 223 29.46 -10.68 -4.30
CA GLU A 223 29.95 -9.29 -4.37
C GLU A 223 30.71 -8.89 -3.09
N ARG A 224 30.26 -9.39 -1.94
CA ARG A 224 30.90 -9.15 -0.63
C ARG A 224 31.99 -10.17 -0.28
N LYS A 225 32.34 -11.04 -1.20
CA LYS A 225 33.37 -12.09 -1.04
C LYS A 225 33.12 -13.08 0.10
N LEU A 226 31.91 -13.16 0.60
CA LEU A 226 31.48 -14.18 1.56
C LEU A 226 31.47 -15.55 0.90
N ILE A 227 31.14 -15.61 -0.37
CA ILE A 227 31.22 -16.78 -1.22
C ILE A 227 32.11 -16.44 -2.41
N THR A 228 33.12 -17.25 -2.67
CA THR A 228 33.94 -17.15 -3.87
C THR A 228 33.68 -18.34 -4.78
N LYS A 229 33.97 -18.18 -6.05
CA LYS A 229 33.84 -19.23 -7.07
C LYS A 229 35.20 -19.48 -7.70
N ASP A 230 35.58 -20.73 -7.82
CA ASP A 230 36.74 -21.17 -8.59
C ASP A 230 36.35 -22.30 -9.59
N LYS A 231 37.35 -23.05 -10.09
CA LYS A 231 37.15 -24.16 -11.05
C LYS A 231 36.42 -25.36 -10.41
N GLU A 232 36.49 -25.51 -9.12
CA GLU A 232 35.91 -26.62 -8.36
C GLU A 232 34.50 -26.31 -7.84
N GLY A 233 34.13 -25.02 -7.73
CA GLY A 233 32.78 -24.59 -7.33
C GLY A 233 32.75 -23.36 -6.44
N TYR A 234 31.89 -23.36 -5.44
CA TYR A 234 31.68 -22.24 -4.53
C TYR A 234 32.25 -22.57 -3.15
N HIS A 235 32.92 -21.58 -2.53
CA HIS A 235 33.58 -21.67 -1.23
C HIS A 235 33.10 -20.58 -0.31
N TYR A 236 32.80 -20.88 0.96
CA TYR A 236 32.33 -19.95 1.97
C TYR A 236 33.49 -19.44 2.85
N HIS A 237 33.52 -18.13 3.11
CA HIS A 237 34.50 -17.44 3.93
C HIS A 237 33.84 -16.82 5.18
N PRO A 238 33.78 -17.54 6.31
CA PRO A 238 33.02 -17.11 7.50
C PRO A 238 33.58 -15.85 8.19
N THR A 239 34.85 -15.48 7.92
CA THR A 239 35.52 -14.35 8.58
C THR A 239 35.14 -12.98 8.03
N LEU A 240 34.33 -12.90 6.96
CA LEU A 240 33.96 -11.66 6.28
C LEU A 240 32.57 -11.12 6.67
N LEU A 241 31.92 -11.67 7.67
CA LEU A 241 30.72 -11.08 8.30
C LEU A 241 31.13 -10.09 9.38
N PRO A 242 30.43 -8.96 9.57
CA PRO A 242 29.06 -8.63 9.18
C PRO A 242 28.90 -8.00 7.80
N LEU A 243 27.67 -8.11 7.25
CA LEU A 243 27.24 -7.53 5.97
C LEU A 243 26.95 -6.02 6.03
N LYS A 244 27.46 -5.28 7.01
CA LYS A 244 27.20 -3.84 7.20
C LYS A 244 27.81 -2.99 6.11
#